data_e0c43e39baa0c8304f232140eb4f959c
#
_entry.id   e0c43e39baa0c8304f232140eb4f959c
#
_cell.length_a   1.000
_cell.length_b   1.000
_cell.length_c   1.000
_cell.angle_alpha   90.00
_cell.angle_beta   90.00
_cell.angle_gamma   90.00
#
_symmetry.space_group_name_H-M   'P 1'
#
loop_
_entity.id
_entity.type
_entity.pdbx_description
1 polymer ?
#
loop_
_entity_poly.entity_id
_entity_poly.type
_entity_poly.pdbx_seq_one_letter_code
_entity_poly.pdbx_strand_id
1 'polypeptide(L)'
;ILAQVLIARDRLGDFPDAETPQGAVVPSEGRLVTNVVMMGMGEPLYNFDQVKKALLIASDGEGLSLSKRRITLSTSGVVPMIERTGDEIGCMLAISLHAVRDELRDELVPINKKWNIAELLEACRNYPGLSNAKRITFEYVMLKDVNDSLADARELVRLLKGIPAKINLIPFNPWP
;
A
#
# COMPACT_ATOMS: atom_id res chain seq x y z
N ILE A 1 0.09 -0.46 -15.84
CA ILE A 1 0.35 -1.14 -14.54
C ILE A 1 0.94 -2.52 -14.83
N LEU A 2 0.17 -3.46 -15.39
CA LEU A 2 0.65 -4.84 -15.62
C LEU A 2 1.88 -4.91 -16.53
N ALA A 3 1.95 -4.10 -17.58
CA ALA A 3 3.10 -4.06 -18.49
C ALA A 3 4.43 -3.82 -17.75
N GLN A 4 4.45 -3.01 -16.69
CA GLN A 4 5.66 -2.79 -15.89
C GLN A 4 6.13 -4.08 -15.19
N VAL A 5 5.19 -4.86 -14.66
CA VAL A 5 5.49 -6.16 -14.02
C VAL A 5 5.99 -7.16 -15.05
N LEU A 6 5.33 -7.21 -16.22
CA LEU A 6 5.73 -8.11 -17.32
C LEU A 6 7.12 -7.77 -17.85
N ILE A 7 7.42 -6.48 -18.09
CA ILE A 7 8.74 -6.03 -18.52
C ILE A 7 9.81 -6.34 -17.47
N ALA A 8 9.50 -6.15 -16.19
CA ALA A 8 10.44 -6.47 -15.12
C ALA A 8 10.74 -7.98 -15.09
N ARG A 9 9.71 -8.82 -15.21
CA ARG A 9 9.87 -10.27 -15.28
C ARG A 9 10.67 -10.71 -16.50
N ASP A 10 10.37 -10.15 -17.66
CA ASP A 10 11.08 -10.44 -18.92
C ASP A 10 12.57 -10.12 -18.79
N ARG A 11 12.90 -8.91 -18.32
CA ARG A 11 14.30 -8.48 -18.14
C ARG A 11 15.07 -9.29 -17.11
N LEU A 12 14.40 -9.88 -16.15
CA LEU A 12 14.98 -10.70 -15.09
C LEU A 12 15.00 -12.18 -15.45
N GLY A 13 14.42 -12.59 -16.58
CA GLY A 13 14.24 -13.99 -16.92
C GLY A 13 13.29 -14.72 -15.94
N ASP A 14 12.32 -14.00 -15.37
CA ASP A 14 11.37 -14.51 -14.34
C ASP A 14 10.12 -15.14 -14.96
N PHE A 15 10.21 -15.64 -16.17
CA PHE A 15 9.18 -16.45 -16.81
C PHE A 15 9.59 -17.92 -16.83
N PRO A 16 8.62 -18.85 -16.77
CA PRO A 16 8.90 -20.24 -17.02
C PRO A 16 9.48 -20.40 -18.43
N ASP A 17 10.51 -21.22 -18.53
CA ASP A 17 11.08 -21.58 -19.82
C ASP A 17 10.03 -22.23 -20.72
N ALA A 18 10.23 -22.17 -22.05
CA ALA A 18 9.34 -22.77 -23.03
C ALA A 18 9.14 -24.29 -22.84
N GLU A 19 10.02 -24.94 -22.10
CA GLU A 19 9.95 -26.34 -21.72
C GLU A 19 9.06 -26.62 -20.50
N THR A 20 8.64 -25.56 -19.77
CA THR A 20 7.75 -25.74 -18.63
C THR A 20 6.36 -26.14 -19.15
N PRO A 21 5.80 -27.29 -18.75
CA PRO A 21 4.50 -27.73 -19.22
C PRO A 21 3.41 -26.66 -18.98
N GLN A 22 2.53 -26.45 -19.97
CA GLN A 22 1.39 -25.55 -19.78
C GLN A 22 0.57 -26.01 -18.56
N GLY A 23 0.30 -25.07 -17.64
CA GLY A 23 -0.41 -25.34 -16.40
C GLY A 23 0.47 -25.80 -15.23
N ALA A 24 1.79 -25.92 -15.43
CA ALA A 24 2.70 -26.12 -14.31
C ALA A 24 2.72 -24.87 -13.44
N VAL A 25 2.39 -25.03 -12.15
CA VAL A 25 2.57 -23.96 -11.16
C VAL A 25 4.07 -23.75 -11.00
N VAL A 26 4.58 -22.64 -11.52
CA VAL A 26 5.98 -22.25 -11.25
C VAL A 26 6.07 -22.03 -9.73
N PRO A 27 6.90 -22.80 -9.02
CA PRO A 27 7.03 -22.66 -7.59
C PRO A 27 7.38 -21.23 -7.22
N SER A 28 6.91 -20.75 -6.07
CA SER A 28 7.30 -19.42 -5.55
C SER A 28 8.80 -19.37 -5.21
N GLU A 29 9.45 -20.51 -5.04
CA GLU A 29 10.89 -20.70 -4.95
C GLU A 29 11.48 -20.53 -6.35
N GLY A 30 12.21 -19.42 -6.54
CA GLY A 30 12.84 -19.06 -7.82
C GLY A 30 12.24 -17.84 -8.51
N ARG A 31 11.07 -17.34 -8.08
CA ARG A 31 10.55 -16.07 -8.60
C ARG A 31 11.39 -14.89 -8.14
N LEU A 32 11.81 -14.06 -9.08
CA LEU A 32 12.57 -12.83 -8.80
C LEU A 32 11.63 -11.67 -8.48
N VAL A 33 10.51 -11.54 -9.24
CA VAL A 33 9.47 -10.55 -8.95
C VAL A 33 8.45 -11.16 -8.00
N THR A 34 8.64 -10.94 -6.70
CA THR A 34 7.82 -11.55 -5.65
C THR A 34 6.76 -10.63 -5.08
N ASN A 35 6.93 -9.32 -5.16
CA ASN A 35 6.06 -8.31 -4.57
C ASN A 35 5.73 -7.21 -5.58
N VAL A 36 4.53 -6.66 -5.48
CA VAL A 36 4.11 -5.47 -6.23
C VAL A 36 3.62 -4.42 -5.24
N VAL A 37 4.14 -3.21 -5.37
CA VAL A 37 3.68 -2.07 -4.59
C VAL A 37 3.16 -0.97 -5.53
N MET A 38 1.94 -0.54 -5.28
CA MET A 38 1.33 0.61 -5.98
C MET A 38 1.72 1.87 -5.21
N MET A 39 3.01 2.22 -5.33
CA MET A 39 3.65 3.39 -4.69
C MET A 39 4.32 4.26 -5.75
N GLY A 40 4.53 5.54 -5.44
CA GLY A 40 5.17 6.50 -6.32
C GLY A 40 4.27 7.72 -6.58
N MET A 41 4.28 8.23 -7.80
CA MET A 41 3.51 9.41 -8.18
C MET A 41 2.05 9.07 -8.50
N GLY A 42 1.14 9.94 -8.03
CA GLY A 42 -0.30 9.81 -8.25
C GLY A 42 -1.03 9.06 -7.14
N GLU A 43 -2.34 9.07 -7.21
CA GLU A 43 -3.24 8.41 -6.24
C GLU A 43 -4.01 7.27 -6.94
N PRO A 44 -3.69 6.02 -6.64
CA PRO A 44 -4.28 4.87 -7.32
C PRO A 44 -5.80 4.77 -7.12
N LEU A 45 -6.32 5.25 -6.00
CA LEU A 45 -7.75 5.17 -5.70
C LEU A 45 -8.61 6.14 -6.52
N TYR A 46 -8.02 7.14 -7.17
CA TYR A 46 -8.71 7.95 -8.18
C TYR A 46 -8.88 7.22 -9.51
N ASN A 47 -8.14 6.13 -9.74
CA ASN A 47 -8.26 5.26 -10.90
C ASN A 47 -8.65 3.83 -10.49
N PHE A 48 -9.55 3.73 -9.51
CA PHE A 48 -9.87 2.50 -8.79
C PHE A 48 -10.20 1.32 -9.72
N ASP A 49 -11.06 1.52 -10.71
CA ASP A 49 -11.52 0.42 -11.56
C ASP A 49 -10.39 -0.21 -12.39
N GLN A 50 -9.46 0.61 -12.91
CA GLN A 50 -8.32 0.10 -13.67
C GLN A 50 -7.26 -0.53 -12.75
N VAL A 51 -7.05 0.06 -11.57
CA VAL A 51 -6.17 -0.50 -10.55
C VAL A 51 -6.72 -1.86 -10.08
N LYS A 52 -8.01 -1.94 -9.77
CA LYS A 52 -8.68 -3.18 -9.39
C LYS A 52 -8.48 -4.26 -10.45
N LYS A 53 -8.78 -3.97 -11.72
CA LYS A 53 -8.58 -4.93 -12.82
C LYS A 53 -7.14 -5.44 -12.88
N ALA A 54 -6.17 -4.52 -12.80
CA ALA A 54 -4.76 -4.88 -12.85
C ALA A 54 -4.34 -5.76 -11.66
N LEU A 55 -4.78 -5.43 -10.44
CA LEU A 55 -4.40 -6.19 -9.25
C LEU A 55 -5.11 -7.55 -9.16
N LEU A 56 -6.34 -7.66 -9.67
CA LEU A 56 -7.03 -8.95 -9.80
C LEU A 56 -6.30 -9.85 -10.79
N ILE A 57 -5.92 -9.37 -11.97
CA ILE A 57 -5.11 -10.14 -12.94
C ILE A 57 -3.76 -10.52 -12.33
N ALA A 58 -3.10 -9.60 -11.61
CA ALA A 58 -1.83 -9.89 -10.95
C ALA A 58 -1.96 -11.01 -9.90
N SER A 59 -3.11 -11.13 -9.24
CA SER A 59 -3.34 -12.13 -8.19
C SER A 59 -4.03 -13.40 -8.68
N ASP A 60 -4.55 -13.40 -9.89
CA ASP A 60 -5.21 -14.57 -10.49
C ASP A 60 -4.21 -15.70 -10.74
N GLY A 61 -4.65 -16.95 -10.50
CA GLY A 61 -3.83 -18.15 -10.75
C GLY A 61 -3.48 -18.34 -12.22
N GLU A 62 -4.38 -17.98 -13.11
CA GLU A 62 -4.19 -18.00 -14.58
C GLU A 62 -3.43 -16.73 -15.08
N GLY A 63 -3.26 -15.72 -14.21
CA GLY A 63 -2.55 -14.49 -14.47
C GLY A 63 -1.10 -14.54 -13.99
N LEU A 64 -0.70 -13.55 -13.15
CA LEU A 64 0.67 -13.51 -12.62
C LEU A 64 0.85 -14.33 -11.33
N SER A 65 -0.20 -14.90 -10.77
CA SER A 65 -0.21 -15.75 -9.57
C SER A 65 0.48 -15.12 -8.35
N LEU A 66 0.42 -13.80 -8.20
CA LEU A 66 0.97 -13.09 -7.04
C LEU A 66 -0.01 -13.17 -5.88
N SER A 67 0.42 -13.66 -4.73
CA SER A 67 -0.41 -13.63 -3.53
C SER A 67 -0.85 -12.21 -3.20
N LYS A 68 -2.14 -12.00 -2.87
CA LYS A 68 -2.67 -10.71 -2.42
C LYS A 68 -1.91 -10.12 -1.23
N ARG A 69 -1.26 -10.97 -0.41
CA ARG A 69 -0.37 -10.55 0.70
C ARG A 69 0.95 -9.95 0.22
N ARG A 70 1.30 -10.15 -1.04
CA ARG A 70 2.51 -9.61 -1.67
C ARG A 70 2.20 -8.42 -2.59
N ILE A 71 0.96 -7.96 -2.58
CA ILE A 71 0.49 -6.77 -3.29
C ILE A 71 0.11 -5.73 -2.25
N THR A 72 0.74 -4.56 -2.30
CA THR A 72 0.44 -3.43 -1.42
C THR A 72 -0.07 -2.26 -2.25
N LEU A 73 -1.26 -1.78 -1.94
CA LEU A 73 -1.81 -0.55 -2.48
C LEU A 73 -1.58 0.58 -1.49
N SER A 74 -0.90 1.63 -1.92
CA SER A 74 -0.71 2.85 -1.11
C SER A 74 -1.73 3.90 -1.50
N THR A 75 -2.20 4.65 -0.51
CA THR A 75 -3.10 5.79 -0.72
C THR A 75 -2.75 6.92 0.25
N SER A 76 -2.95 8.14 -0.21
CA SER A 76 -2.88 9.33 0.64
C SER A 76 -4.15 9.55 1.48
N GLY A 77 -5.21 8.74 1.26
CA GLY A 77 -6.40 8.75 2.10
C GLY A 77 -7.69 9.09 1.37
N VAL A 78 -7.96 8.48 0.21
CA VAL A 78 -9.28 8.53 -0.45
C VAL A 78 -10.24 7.64 0.33
N VAL A 79 -10.75 8.16 1.45
CA VAL A 79 -11.52 7.44 2.48
C VAL A 79 -12.63 6.56 1.90
N PRO A 80 -13.53 7.03 1.00
CA PRO A 80 -14.62 6.19 0.49
C PRO A 80 -14.16 4.97 -0.31
N MET A 81 -12.90 4.94 -0.74
CA MET A 81 -12.35 3.83 -1.53
C MET A 81 -11.57 2.82 -0.71
N ILE A 82 -11.28 3.11 0.57
CA ILE A 82 -10.48 2.23 1.43
C ILE A 82 -11.22 0.91 1.68
N GLU A 83 -12.47 0.96 2.12
CA GLU A 83 -13.29 -0.23 2.36
C GLU A 83 -13.46 -1.06 1.07
N ARG A 84 -13.80 -0.41 -0.04
CA ARG A 84 -13.91 -1.05 -1.35
C ARG A 84 -12.62 -1.74 -1.77
N THR A 85 -11.46 -1.18 -1.45
CA THR A 85 -10.15 -1.80 -1.73
C THR A 85 -10.02 -3.13 -0.99
N GLY A 86 -10.47 -3.18 0.26
CA GLY A 86 -10.47 -4.42 1.05
C GLY A 86 -11.42 -5.46 0.51
N ASP A 87 -12.66 -5.08 0.20
CA ASP A 87 -13.72 -6.00 -0.25
C ASP A 87 -13.48 -6.50 -1.68
N GLU A 88 -13.17 -5.58 -2.59
CA GLU A 88 -13.14 -5.89 -4.01
C GLU A 88 -11.75 -6.37 -4.50
N ILE A 89 -10.67 -6.02 -3.81
CA ILE A 89 -9.29 -6.44 -4.15
C ILE A 89 -8.70 -7.35 -3.08
N GLY A 90 -8.76 -6.92 -1.82
CA GLY A 90 -8.28 -7.70 -0.66
C GLY A 90 -6.76 -7.72 -0.49
N CYS A 91 -6.04 -6.77 -1.09
CA CYS A 91 -4.58 -6.64 -0.98
C CYS A 91 -4.14 -6.04 0.37
N MET A 92 -2.83 -5.88 0.57
CA MET A 92 -2.28 -5.11 1.69
C MET A 92 -2.50 -3.61 1.43
N LEU A 93 -2.68 -2.85 2.51
CA LEU A 93 -2.90 -1.41 2.45
C LEU A 93 -1.73 -0.66 3.08
N ALA A 94 -1.29 0.42 2.44
CA ALA A 94 -0.38 1.41 3.00
C ALA A 94 -1.04 2.79 2.98
N ILE A 95 -0.84 3.56 4.04
CA ILE A 95 -1.40 4.90 4.22
C ILE A 95 -0.27 5.90 4.36
N SER A 96 -0.21 6.88 3.47
CA SER A 96 0.66 8.05 3.59
C SER A 96 0.09 8.98 4.67
N LEU A 97 0.50 8.76 5.93
CA LEU A 97 -0.01 9.52 7.09
C LEU A 97 0.75 10.81 7.30
N HIS A 98 2.05 10.74 7.51
CA HIS A 98 3.06 11.80 7.62
C HIS A 98 2.85 12.87 8.69
N ALA A 99 1.70 12.91 9.36
CA ALA A 99 1.43 13.81 10.47
C ALA A 99 0.40 13.20 11.44
N VAL A 100 0.38 13.72 12.66
CA VAL A 100 -0.56 13.33 13.73
C VAL A 100 -1.55 14.45 14.09
N ARG A 101 -1.43 15.60 13.43
CA ARG A 101 -2.29 16.77 13.57
C ARG A 101 -2.85 17.15 12.20
N ASP A 102 -4.14 17.49 12.15
CA ASP A 102 -4.80 17.81 10.88
C ASP A 102 -4.21 19.06 10.21
N GLU A 103 -3.87 20.09 11.00
CA GLU A 103 -3.28 21.32 10.49
C GLU A 103 -1.99 21.05 9.70
N LEU A 104 -1.11 20.23 10.25
CA LEU A 104 0.12 19.86 9.59
C LEU A 104 -0.13 18.90 8.41
N ARG A 105 -1.08 17.97 8.57
CA ARG A 105 -1.42 17.04 7.49
C ARG A 105 -2.07 17.75 6.31
N ASP A 106 -2.82 18.82 6.53
CA ASP A 106 -3.40 19.67 5.48
C ASP A 106 -2.34 20.32 4.57
N GLU A 107 -1.15 20.57 5.13
CA GLU A 107 0.00 21.10 4.39
C GLU A 107 0.77 19.97 3.68
N LEU A 108 1.09 18.89 4.37
CA LEU A 108 1.91 17.80 3.85
C LEU A 108 1.14 16.87 2.90
N VAL A 109 -0.13 16.65 3.18
CA VAL A 109 -1.01 15.71 2.46
C VAL A 109 -2.38 16.38 2.25
N PRO A 110 -2.52 17.29 1.26
CA PRO A 110 -3.69 18.17 1.12
C PRO A 110 -5.05 17.51 0.99
N ILE A 111 -5.12 16.21 0.67
CA ILE A 111 -6.37 15.45 0.66
C ILE A 111 -7.01 15.38 2.06
N ASN A 112 -6.23 15.63 3.11
CA ASN A 112 -6.71 15.70 4.50
C ASN A 112 -7.81 16.75 4.69
N LYS A 113 -7.77 17.84 3.92
CA LYS A 113 -8.82 18.87 3.92
C LYS A 113 -10.19 18.33 3.53
N LYS A 114 -10.23 17.20 2.83
CA LYS A 114 -11.46 16.53 2.41
C LYS A 114 -11.85 15.41 3.36
N TRP A 115 -10.89 14.69 3.87
CA TRP A 115 -11.04 13.59 4.82
C TRP A 115 -9.94 13.67 5.85
N ASN A 116 -10.29 14.08 7.06
CA ASN A 116 -9.34 14.32 8.15
C ASN A 116 -8.76 13.00 8.71
N ILE A 117 -7.80 13.13 9.63
CA ILE A 117 -7.13 11.98 10.26
C ILE A 117 -8.14 11.04 10.93
N ALA A 118 -9.17 11.59 11.60
CA ALA A 118 -10.15 10.76 12.30
C ALA A 118 -10.96 9.90 11.34
N GLU A 119 -11.47 10.48 10.25
CA GLU A 119 -12.20 9.76 9.19
C GLU A 119 -11.33 8.72 8.49
N LEU A 120 -10.08 9.07 8.20
CA LEU A 120 -9.11 8.16 7.60
C LEU A 120 -8.85 6.94 8.50
N LEU A 121 -8.60 7.16 9.78
CA LEU A 121 -8.31 6.08 10.72
C LEU A 121 -9.55 5.23 11.01
N GLU A 122 -10.75 5.80 10.96
CA GLU A 122 -11.99 5.02 11.06
C GLU A 122 -12.16 4.08 9.86
N ALA A 123 -11.92 4.57 8.64
CA ALA A 123 -11.89 3.71 7.46
C ALA A 123 -10.82 2.61 7.56
N CYS A 124 -9.66 2.94 8.15
CA CYS A 124 -8.61 1.95 8.41
C CYS A 124 -9.04 0.89 9.43
N ARG A 125 -9.78 1.24 10.50
CA ARG A 125 -10.30 0.26 11.47
C ARG A 125 -11.27 -0.73 10.82
N ASN A 126 -12.05 -0.24 9.88
CA ASN A 126 -13.05 -1.02 9.16
C ASN A 126 -12.51 -1.76 7.93
N TYR A 127 -11.20 -1.64 7.64
CA TYR A 127 -10.59 -2.32 6.49
C TYR A 127 -10.75 -3.84 6.58
N PRO A 128 -11.35 -4.51 5.57
CA PRO A 128 -11.70 -5.92 5.63
C PRO A 128 -10.50 -6.85 5.82
N GLY A 129 -10.66 -7.79 6.73
CA GLY A 129 -9.71 -8.88 6.95
C GLY A 129 -8.45 -8.48 7.70
N LEU A 130 -8.45 -7.35 8.44
CA LEU A 130 -7.34 -6.97 9.30
C LEU A 130 -7.06 -8.02 10.38
N SER A 131 -5.78 -8.26 10.61
CA SER A 131 -5.29 -9.19 11.64
C SER A 131 -3.81 -8.92 11.91
N ASN A 132 -3.23 -9.64 12.86
CA ASN A 132 -1.78 -9.58 13.09
C ASN A 132 -0.95 -10.02 11.87
N ALA A 133 -1.52 -10.80 10.96
CA ALA A 133 -0.89 -11.23 9.72
C ALA A 133 -1.17 -10.27 8.54
N LYS A 134 -2.27 -9.51 8.60
CA LYS A 134 -2.66 -8.51 7.58
C LYS A 134 -2.79 -7.16 8.27
N ARG A 135 -1.68 -6.45 8.39
CA ARG A 135 -1.58 -5.12 9.01
C ARG A 135 -1.60 -4.02 7.97
N ILE A 136 -2.15 -2.88 8.33
CA ILE A 136 -1.98 -1.64 7.54
C ILE A 136 -0.58 -1.09 7.82
N THR A 137 0.13 -0.68 6.77
CA THR A 137 1.39 0.05 6.90
C THR A 137 1.11 1.55 6.89
N PHE A 138 1.55 2.27 7.91
CA PHE A 138 1.48 3.73 7.95
C PHE A 138 2.86 4.29 7.62
N GLU A 139 2.95 4.99 6.50
CA GLU A 139 4.15 5.67 6.04
C GLU A 139 4.25 7.03 6.74
N TYR A 140 5.39 7.31 7.33
CA TYR A 140 5.64 8.53 8.10
C TYR A 140 7.03 9.08 7.77
N VAL A 141 7.07 10.10 6.92
CA VAL A 141 8.30 10.84 6.60
C VAL A 141 8.62 11.75 7.79
N MET A 142 9.79 11.55 8.39
CA MET A 142 10.25 12.34 9.51
C MET A 142 10.93 13.62 9.03
N LEU A 143 10.31 14.76 9.32
CA LEU A 143 10.81 16.09 9.04
C LEU A 143 11.33 16.71 10.33
N LYS A 144 12.62 17.01 10.35
CA LYS A 144 13.30 17.55 11.55
C LYS A 144 12.59 18.79 12.08
N ASP A 145 12.34 18.81 13.38
CA ASP A 145 11.70 19.92 14.11
C ASP A 145 10.25 20.24 13.65
N VAL A 146 9.63 19.38 12.84
CA VAL A 146 8.26 19.56 12.30
C VAL A 146 7.29 18.50 12.83
N ASN A 147 7.64 17.23 12.65
CA ASN A 147 6.78 16.09 13.01
C ASN A 147 7.53 14.94 13.68
N ASP A 148 8.73 15.18 14.18
CA ASP A 148 9.63 14.15 14.76
C ASP A 148 9.80 14.25 16.27
N SER A 149 8.94 15.01 16.96
CA SER A 149 9.00 15.17 18.41
C SER A 149 8.51 13.92 19.16
N LEU A 150 8.93 13.78 20.42
CA LEU A 150 8.39 12.73 21.31
C LEU A 150 6.88 12.87 21.54
N ALA A 151 6.33 14.09 21.43
CA ALA A 151 4.90 14.32 21.51
C ALA A 151 4.18 13.74 20.29
N ASP A 152 4.73 13.96 19.10
CA ASP A 152 4.19 13.37 17.85
C ASP A 152 4.26 11.84 17.90
N ALA A 153 5.35 11.26 18.40
CA ALA A 153 5.47 9.81 18.53
C ALA A 153 4.41 9.22 19.49
N ARG A 154 4.16 9.86 20.63
CA ARG A 154 3.11 9.43 21.59
C ARG A 154 1.72 9.54 20.98
N GLU A 155 1.46 10.63 20.26
CA GLU A 155 0.18 10.85 19.60
C GLU A 155 -0.04 9.83 18.47
N LEU A 156 1.00 9.52 17.69
CA LEU A 156 0.94 8.48 16.66
C LEU A 156 0.53 7.13 17.25
N VAL A 157 1.15 6.72 18.36
CA VAL A 157 0.78 5.48 19.06
C VAL A 157 -0.67 5.53 19.56
N ARG A 158 -1.11 6.68 20.09
CA ARG A 158 -2.49 6.87 20.56
C ARG A 158 -3.50 6.75 19.42
N LEU A 159 -3.24 7.40 18.29
CA LEU A 159 -4.11 7.41 17.11
C LEU A 159 -4.28 6.01 16.49
N LEU A 160 -3.20 5.23 16.44
CA LEU A 160 -3.19 3.90 15.85
C LEU A 160 -3.67 2.79 16.80
N LYS A 161 -4.02 3.13 18.03
CA LYS A 161 -4.52 2.15 19.02
C LYS A 161 -5.75 1.42 18.47
N GLY A 162 -5.70 0.09 18.51
CA GLY A 162 -6.78 -0.79 18.05
C GLY A 162 -6.74 -1.10 16.55
N ILE A 163 -5.81 -0.54 15.79
CA ILE A 163 -5.59 -0.90 14.38
C ILE A 163 -4.39 -1.86 14.31
N PRO A 164 -4.51 -3.05 13.71
CA PRO A 164 -3.36 -3.88 13.38
C PRO A 164 -2.45 -3.13 12.40
N ALA A 165 -1.39 -2.52 12.91
CA ALA A 165 -0.57 -1.56 12.18
C ALA A 165 0.91 -1.95 12.13
N LYS A 166 1.59 -1.47 11.10
CA LYS A 166 3.04 -1.24 11.03
C LYS A 166 3.26 0.23 10.79
N ILE A 167 4.33 0.79 11.34
CA ILE A 167 4.77 2.15 11.07
C ILE A 167 6.10 2.03 10.32
N ASN A 168 6.17 2.65 9.16
CA ASN A 168 7.40 2.80 8.38
C ASN A 168 7.89 4.25 8.56
N LEU A 169 8.93 4.42 9.36
CA LEU A 169 9.56 5.72 9.59
C LEU A 169 10.57 5.96 8.47
N ILE A 170 10.37 7.01 7.71
CA ILE A 170 11.17 7.36 6.54
C ILE A 170 11.98 8.61 6.87
N PRO A 171 13.31 8.53 7.04
CA PRO A 171 14.11 9.73 7.21
C PRO A 171 14.03 10.59 5.95
N PHE A 172 13.83 11.89 6.15
CA PHE A 172 13.80 12.83 5.03
C PHE A 172 15.20 12.96 4.41
N ASN A 173 15.30 12.68 3.13
CA ASN A 173 16.51 12.91 2.37
C ASN A 173 16.42 14.30 1.72
N PRO A 174 17.37 15.21 2.00
CA PRO A 174 17.37 16.50 1.36
C PRO A 174 17.38 16.36 -0.16
N TRP A 175 16.55 17.12 -0.81
CA TRP A 175 16.54 17.20 -2.26
C TRP A 175 17.70 18.11 -2.71
N PRO A 176 18.52 17.70 -3.73
CA PRO A 176 19.61 18.54 -4.22
C PRO A 176 19.09 19.78 -4.92
#